data_ca0a972ea9779ac909dd4fc070cfeab4
#
_entry.id   ca0a972ea9779ac909dd4fc070cfeab4
#
_cell.length_a   1.000
_cell.length_b   1.000
_cell.length_c   1.000
_cell.angle_alpha   90.00
_cell.angle_beta   90.00
_cell.angle_gamma   90.00
#
_symmetry.space_group_name_H-M   'P 1'
#
loop_
_entity.id
_entity.type
_entity.pdbx_description
1 polymer ?
#
loop_
_entity_poly.entity_id
_entity_poly.type
_entity_poly.pdbx_seq_one_letter_code
_entity_poly.pdbx_strand_id
1 'polypeptide(L)'
;MFNNSIARFSIGLFVFIFMENSFCTDYNWSANLRYRLKTDTSNDVKENSVSSFSEMRSRISLDVLGDNATAHFILQDSRIVGTPANSAGVTGNTIGSALHQVYFTYEGYKQTFQIGRFELALGNQRIIAKNNWNNTGRSFEGILVKRKTKIGERLLFTLPVVETYDTEYDDSKDHVLSGMYWNIILPGIGKSSKIEPYIMNYQQVQDNGSYNMFGFRADLERNSILF
;
A
#
# COMPACT_ATOMS: atom_id res chain seq x y z
N MET A 1 -0.90 -14.92 34.76
CA MET A 1 -0.78 -15.51 33.41
C MET A 1 -2.20 -15.59 32.84
N PHE A 2 -2.63 -14.54 32.14
CA PHE A 2 -3.93 -14.54 31.44
C PHE A 2 -3.72 -14.96 30.00
N ASN A 3 -4.49 -15.93 29.58
CA ASN A 3 -4.34 -16.70 28.36
C ASN A 3 -4.69 -15.84 27.13
N ASN A 4 -3.68 -15.40 26.38
CA ASN A 4 -3.81 -14.57 25.16
C ASN A 4 -4.47 -15.29 23.96
N SER A 5 -4.86 -16.55 24.11
CA SER A 5 -5.50 -17.33 23.04
C SER A 5 -6.96 -16.97 22.77
N ILE A 6 -7.64 -16.30 23.70
CA ILE A 6 -9.06 -15.93 23.54
C ILE A 6 -9.23 -14.71 22.64
N ALA A 7 -8.28 -13.79 22.65
CA ALA A 7 -8.36 -12.57 21.83
C ALA A 7 -8.19 -12.83 20.32
N ARG A 8 -7.38 -13.82 19.94
CA ARG A 8 -7.14 -14.17 18.53
C ARG A 8 -8.35 -14.87 17.87
N PHE A 9 -9.15 -15.62 18.66
CA PHE A 9 -10.35 -16.27 18.15
C PHE A 9 -11.51 -15.28 17.90
N SER A 10 -11.56 -14.19 18.67
CA SER A 10 -12.63 -13.19 18.59
C SER A 10 -12.58 -12.33 17.33
N ILE A 11 -11.39 -12.01 16.79
CA ILE A 11 -11.24 -11.17 15.58
C ILE A 11 -11.67 -11.95 14.33
N GLY A 12 -11.28 -13.22 14.23
CA GLY A 12 -11.69 -14.10 13.12
C GLY A 12 -13.21 -14.33 13.08
N LEU A 13 -13.84 -14.47 14.24
CA LEU A 13 -15.28 -14.67 14.36
C LEU A 13 -16.07 -13.37 14.00
N PHE A 14 -15.53 -12.20 14.34
CA PHE A 14 -16.18 -10.93 14.03
C PHE A 14 -16.23 -10.63 12.52
N VAL A 15 -15.20 -10.99 11.77
CA VAL A 15 -15.18 -10.87 10.31
C VAL A 15 -16.19 -11.85 9.68
N PHE A 16 -16.36 -13.04 10.22
CA PHE A 16 -17.30 -14.03 9.70
C PHE A 16 -18.77 -13.66 9.93
N ILE A 17 -19.09 -13.04 11.07
CA ILE A 17 -20.47 -12.61 11.40
C ILE A 17 -20.94 -11.46 10.50
N PHE A 18 -20.04 -10.58 10.05
CA PHE A 18 -20.38 -9.52 9.10
C PHE A 18 -20.62 -10.03 7.67
N MET A 19 -20.09 -11.20 7.29
CA MET A 19 -20.29 -11.76 5.95
C MET A 19 -21.64 -12.48 5.78
N GLU A 20 -22.30 -12.85 6.86
CA GLU A 20 -23.56 -13.62 6.78
C GLU A 20 -24.74 -12.82 6.19
N ASN A 21 -24.67 -11.49 6.13
CA ASN A 21 -25.75 -10.65 5.60
C ASN A 21 -25.39 -9.88 4.32
N SER A 22 -24.19 -10.07 3.78
CA SER A 22 -23.81 -9.45 2.51
C SER A 22 -23.92 -10.49 1.41
N PHE A 23 -25.10 -10.59 0.79
CA PHE A 23 -25.25 -11.36 -0.43
C PHE A 23 -24.31 -10.75 -1.47
N CYS A 24 -23.35 -11.54 -1.96
CA CYS A 24 -22.57 -11.19 -3.13
C CYS A 24 -23.52 -11.05 -4.30
N THR A 25 -23.70 -9.84 -4.79
CA THR A 25 -24.62 -9.57 -5.91
C THR A 25 -23.88 -9.57 -7.24
N ASP A 26 -22.56 -9.33 -7.23
CA ASP A 26 -21.78 -9.26 -8.46
C ASP A 26 -20.28 -9.51 -8.20
N TYR A 27 -19.53 -9.76 -9.27
CA TYR A 27 -18.07 -9.86 -9.21
C TYR A 27 -17.44 -9.29 -10.48
N ASN A 28 -16.29 -8.64 -10.30
CA ASN A 28 -15.47 -8.13 -11.39
C ASN A 28 -14.10 -8.79 -11.36
N TRP A 29 -13.60 -9.18 -12.51
CA TRP A 29 -12.25 -9.68 -12.62
C TRP A 29 -11.48 -8.95 -13.71
N SER A 30 -10.19 -8.84 -13.55
CA SER A 30 -9.30 -8.25 -14.53
C SER A 30 -7.91 -8.90 -14.50
N ALA A 31 -7.20 -8.78 -15.59
CA ALA A 31 -5.82 -9.23 -15.68
C ALA A 31 -4.94 -8.13 -16.26
N ASN A 32 -3.71 -8.01 -15.73
CA ASN A 32 -2.71 -7.08 -16.21
C ASN A 32 -1.38 -7.81 -16.40
N LEU A 33 -0.80 -7.67 -17.57
CA LEU A 33 0.55 -8.15 -17.87
C LEU A 33 1.45 -6.97 -18.21
N ARG A 34 2.60 -6.90 -17.53
CA ARG A 34 3.65 -5.94 -17.82
C ARG A 34 4.94 -6.66 -18.13
N TYR A 35 5.52 -6.37 -19.30
CA TYR A 35 6.82 -6.83 -19.70
C TYR A 35 7.73 -5.64 -19.97
N ARG A 36 8.96 -5.67 -19.44
CA ARG A 36 9.95 -4.60 -19.62
C ARG A 36 11.31 -5.19 -19.94
N LEU A 37 11.93 -4.68 -20.98
CA LEU A 37 13.36 -4.89 -21.22
C LEU A 37 14.13 -3.79 -20.49
N LYS A 38 15.17 -4.16 -19.79
CA LYS A 38 16.11 -3.26 -19.14
C LYS A 38 17.52 -3.55 -19.63
N THR A 39 18.25 -2.49 -19.95
CA THR A 39 19.68 -2.55 -20.25
C THR A 39 20.36 -1.66 -19.22
N ASP A 40 21.24 -2.22 -18.43
CA ASP A 40 22.07 -1.50 -17.49
C ASP A 40 23.49 -1.43 -18.06
N THR A 41 23.97 -0.22 -18.27
CA THR A 41 25.35 0.07 -18.63
C THR A 41 26.06 0.60 -17.40
N SER A 42 26.61 -0.31 -16.58
CA SER A 42 27.43 0.16 -15.46
C SER A 42 28.74 0.70 -16.00
N ASN A 43 28.96 2.01 -15.79
CA ASN A 43 30.25 2.67 -16.01
C ASN A 43 31.25 2.35 -14.88
N ASP A 44 31.24 1.14 -14.34
CA ASP A 44 32.27 0.74 -13.40
C ASP A 44 33.59 0.66 -14.16
N VAL A 45 34.57 1.45 -13.73
CA VAL A 45 35.84 1.72 -14.37
C VAL A 45 36.68 0.43 -14.61
N LYS A 46 36.24 -0.74 -14.15
CA LYS A 46 36.92 -2.03 -14.27
C LYS A 46 36.33 -3.02 -15.26
N GLU A 47 35.06 -2.88 -15.62
CA GLU A 47 34.44 -3.77 -16.62
C GLU A 47 33.31 -2.99 -17.33
N ASN A 48 33.48 -2.69 -18.62
CA ASN A 48 32.40 -2.27 -19.51
C ASN A 48 31.42 -3.45 -19.70
N SER A 49 30.66 -3.75 -18.68
CA SER A 49 29.64 -4.80 -18.76
C SER A 49 28.26 -4.20 -19.05
N VAL A 50 27.73 -4.56 -20.20
CA VAL A 50 26.32 -4.29 -20.52
C VAL A 50 25.53 -5.51 -20.08
N SER A 51 24.68 -5.35 -19.08
CA SER A 51 23.74 -6.38 -18.70
C SER A 51 22.34 -6.04 -19.22
N SER A 52 21.75 -6.95 -19.97
CA SER A 52 20.37 -6.84 -20.43
C SER A 52 19.53 -7.93 -19.80
N PHE A 53 18.40 -7.55 -19.21
CA PHE A 53 17.46 -8.47 -18.60
C PHE A 53 16.02 -8.01 -18.83
N SER A 54 15.08 -8.89 -18.63
CA SER A 54 13.66 -8.57 -18.73
C SER A 54 12.95 -8.80 -17.41
N GLU A 55 12.00 -7.92 -17.13
CA GLU A 55 11.08 -8.03 -16.01
C GLU A 55 9.67 -8.31 -16.52
N MET A 56 9.05 -9.33 -15.99
CA MET A 56 7.65 -9.66 -16.24
C MET A 56 6.87 -9.60 -14.95
N ARG A 57 5.71 -8.96 -15.00
CA ARG A 57 4.75 -8.98 -13.91
C ARG A 57 3.36 -9.23 -14.45
N SER A 58 2.70 -10.25 -13.94
CA SER A 58 1.28 -10.52 -14.17
C SER A 58 0.49 -10.32 -12.89
N ARG A 59 -0.69 -9.74 -12.99
CA ARG A 59 -1.65 -9.59 -11.89
C ARG A 59 -3.02 -10.04 -12.36
N ILE A 60 -3.68 -10.83 -11.54
CA ILE A 60 -5.09 -11.20 -11.69
C ILE A 60 -5.82 -10.61 -10.50
N SER A 61 -6.85 -9.83 -10.77
CA SER A 61 -7.67 -9.16 -9.75
C SER A 61 -9.08 -9.72 -9.77
N LEU A 62 -9.65 -9.90 -8.59
CA LEU A 62 -11.04 -10.27 -8.36
C LEU A 62 -11.63 -9.36 -7.30
N ASP A 63 -12.73 -8.68 -7.64
CA ASP A 63 -13.54 -7.92 -6.70
C ASP A 63 -14.89 -8.63 -6.53
N VAL A 64 -15.24 -8.93 -5.29
CA VAL A 64 -16.52 -9.53 -4.93
C VAL A 64 -17.36 -8.45 -4.26
N LEU A 65 -18.43 -8.06 -4.93
CA LEU A 65 -19.23 -6.88 -4.62
C LEU A 65 -20.48 -7.28 -3.81
N GLY A 66 -20.70 -6.60 -2.70
CA GLY A 66 -21.97 -6.61 -1.96
C GLY A 66 -22.51 -5.17 -1.87
N ASP A 67 -23.66 -4.97 -1.25
CA ASP A 67 -24.36 -3.67 -1.19
C ASP A 67 -23.50 -2.54 -0.63
N ASN A 68 -22.84 -2.77 0.50
CA ASN A 68 -21.98 -1.79 1.18
C ASN A 68 -20.58 -2.34 1.45
N ALA A 69 -20.26 -3.50 0.94
CA ALA A 69 -19.02 -4.21 1.25
C ALA A 69 -18.41 -4.81 -0.01
N THR A 70 -17.10 -4.77 -0.11
CA THR A 70 -16.36 -5.37 -1.22
C THR A 70 -15.14 -6.10 -0.68
N ALA A 71 -14.93 -7.32 -1.16
CA ALA A 71 -13.69 -8.05 -0.96
C ALA A 71 -12.83 -7.96 -2.22
N HIS A 72 -11.56 -7.58 -2.04
CA HIS A 72 -10.60 -7.37 -3.12
C HIS A 72 -9.47 -8.38 -3.02
N PHE A 73 -9.13 -9.01 -4.15
CA PHE A 73 -8.06 -9.98 -4.25
C PHE A 73 -7.18 -9.63 -5.45
N ILE A 74 -5.87 -9.58 -5.25
CA ILE A 74 -4.90 -9.44 -6.35
C ILE A 74 -3.80 -10.47 -6.16
N LEU A 75 -3.79 -11.46 -7.03
CA LEU A 75 -2.69 -12.39 -7.18
C LEU A 75 -1.65 -11.79 -8.12
N GLN A 76 -0.38 -11.81 -7.73
CA GLN A 76 0.73 -11.31 -8.54
C GLN A 76 1.80 -12.38 -8.72
N ASP A 77 2.31 -12.48 -9.94
CA ASP A 77 3.56 -13.16 -10.27
C ASP A 77 4.55 -12.16 -10.85
N SER A 78 5.76 -12.13 -10.35
CA SER A 78 6.82 -11.22 -10.79
C SER A 78 8.11 -12.00 -11.03
N ARG A 79 8.64 -11.92 -12.26
CA ARG A 79 9.82 -12.67 -12.67
C ARG A 79 10.84 -11.78 -13.34
N ILE A 80 12.11 -12.15 -13.22
CA ILE A 80 13.23 -11.57 -13.93
C ILE A 80 13.90 -12.66 -14.72
N VAL A 81 14.15 -12.40 -15.99
CA VAL A 81 14.78 -13.34 -16.92
C VAL A 81 16.04 -12.69 -17.48
N GLY A 82 17.16 -13.43 -17.45
CA GLY A 82 18.44 -12.97 -18.02
C GLY A 82 19.29 -12.13 -17.07
N THR A 83 19.08 -12.22 -15.75
CA THR A 83 19.94 -11.52 -14.79
C THR A 83 21.32 -12.13 -14.71
N PRO A 84 22.40 -11.32 -14.75
CA PRO A 84 23.71 -11.77 -14.33
C PRO A 84 23.68 -12.16 -12.85
N ALA A 85 24.42 -13.21 -12.49
CA ALA A 85 24.42 -13.79 -11.14
C ALA A 85 24.79 -12.82 -10.00
N ASN A 86 25.31 -11.64 -10.31
CA ASN A 86 25.86 -10.68 -9.34
C ASN A 86 25.16 -9.30 -9.31
N SER A 87 24.02 -9.13 -9.96
CA SER A 87 23.35 -7.84 -9.94
C SER A 87 22.55 -7.62 -8.64
N ALA A 88 23.22 -7.14 -7.61
CA ALA A 88 22.63 -6.86 -6.29
C ALA A 88 21.46 -5.86 -6.31
N GLY A 89 21.32 -5.02 -7.34
CA GLY A 89 20.25 -4.04 -7.45
C GLY A 89 18.91 -4.57 -7.92
N VAL A 90 18.84 -5.80 -8.39
CA VAL A 90 17.66 -6.37 -9.06
C VAL A 90 16.98 -7.47 -8.25
N THR A 91 17.65 -7.98 -7.24
CA THR A 91 17.23 -9.17 -6.48
C THR A 91 15.93 -9.00 -5.69
N GLY A 92 15.55 -7.78 -5.30
CA GLY A 92 14.28 -7.52 -4.60
C GLY A 92 13.04 -7.52 -5.50
N ASN A 93 13.17 -7.78 -6.79
CA ASN A 93 12.08 -7.60 -7.75
C ASN A 93 11.50 -8.91 -8.31
N THR A 94 11.89 -10.03 -7.74
CA THR A 94 11.35 -11.35 -8.11
C THR A 94 10.55 -11.90 -6.95
N ILE A 95 9.27 -12.12 -7.18
CA ILE A 95 8.39 -12.87 -6.29
C ILE A 95 7.70 -13.88 -7.18
N GLY A 96 7.79 -15.17 -6.83
CA GLY A 96 6.86 -16.15 -7.40
C GLY A 96 5.42 -15.73 -7.14
N SER A 97 4.46 -16.55 -7.47
CA SER A 97 3.06 -16.21 -7.27
C SER A 97 2.75 -15.93 -5.79
N ALA A 98 2.24 -14.74 -5.50
CA ALA A 98 1.90 -14.30 -4.15
C ALA A 98 0.64 -13.41 -4.15
N LEU A 99 -0.05 -13.38 -3.02
CA LEU A 99 -1.13 -12.43 -2.80
C LEU A 99 -0.56 -11.04 -2.59
N HIS A 100 -0.72 -10.18 -3.60
CA HIS A 100 -0.26 -8.80 -3.56
C HIS A 100 -1.20 -7.91 -2.76
N GLN A 101 -2.51 -8.12 -2.91
CA GLN A 101 -3.52 -7.45 -2.12
C GLN A 101 -4.64 -8.43 -1.76
N VAL A 102 -5.07 -8.39 -0.51
CA VAL A 102 -6.26 -9.05 0.01
C VAL A 102 -6.84 -8.15 1.07
N TYR A 103 -7.91 -7.47 0.77
CA TYR A 103 -8.53 -6.58 1.72
C TYR A 103 -10.04 -6.52 1.53
N PHE A 104 -10.69 -6.10 2.58
CA PHE A 104 -12.12 -5.88 2.65
C PHE A 104 -12.39 -4.39 2.81
N THR A 105 -13.37 -3.85 2.09
CA THR A 105 -13.89 -2.50 2.27
C THR A 105 -15.34 -2.54 2.71
N TYR A 106 -15.69 -1.62 3.61
CA TYR A 106 -17.07 -1.34 3.99
C TYR A 106 -17.35 0.15 3.82
N GLU A 107 -18.38 0.47 3.05
CA GLU A 107 -18.82 1.83 2.81
C GLU A 107 -20.00 2.19 3.71
N GLY A 108 -19.75 3.05 4.69
CA GLY A 108 -20.78 3.65 5.54
C GLY A 108 -21.04 5.11 5.17
N TYR A 109 -21.80 5.81 6.00
CA TYR A 109 -22.11 7.23 5.79
C TYR A 109 -20.85 8.11 5.65
N LYS A 110 -20.50 8.48 4.40
CA LYS A 110 -19.31 9.29 4.02
C LYS A 110 -17.96 8.73 4.49
N GLN A 111 -17.91 7.47 4.87
CA GLN A 111 -16.69 6.82 5.34
C GLN A 111 -16.51 5.50 4.62
N THR A 112 -15.25 5.15 4.35
CA THR A 112 -14.86 3.84 3.86
C THR A 112 -13.88 3.25 4.86
N PHE A 113 -14.20 2.10 5.39
CA PHE A 113 -13.32 1.29 6.22
C PHE A 113 -12.65 0.26 5.33
N GLN A 114 -11.36 0.09 5.48
CA GLN A 114 -10.57 -0.87 4.72
C GLN A 114 -9.65 -1.62 5.68
N ILE A 115 -9.64 -2.95 5.60
CA ILE A 115 -8.81 -3.81 6.44
C ILE A 115 -8.22 -4.94 5.60
N GLY A 116 -6.97 -5.29 5.86
CA GLY A 116 -6.22 -6.33 5.18
C GLY A 116 -4.94 -5.83 4.55
N ARG A 117 -4.52 -6.46 3.44
CA ARG A 117 -3.30 -6.14 2.71
C ARG A 117 -3.65 -5.36 1.44
N PHE A 118 -3.19 -4.11 1.35
CA PHE A 118 -3.54 -3.18 0.27
C PHE A 118 -2.39 -2.25 -0.12
N GLU A 119 -2.44 -1.71 -1.32
CA GLU A 119 -1.56 -0.62 -1.75
C GLU A 119 -2.02 0.70 -1.09
N LEU A 120 -1.07 1.46 -0.52
CA LEU A 120 -1.31 2.83 -0.04
C LEU A 120 -0.31 3.78 -0.67
N ALA A 121 -0.81 4.93 -1.12
CA ALA A 121 -0.01 6.03 -1.64
C ALA A 121 -0.56 7.36 -1.13
N LEU A 122 0.30 8.22 -0.61
CA LEU A 122 -0.06 9.53 -0.11
C LEU A 122 0.57 10.62 -0.99
N GLY A 123 -0.26 11.56 -1.43
CA GLY A 123 0.16 12.68 -2.25
C GLY A 123 0.97 12.26 -3.49
N ASN A 124 2.17 12.81 -3.62
CA ASN A 124 3.11 12.48 -4.70
C ASN A 124 4.02 11.28 -4.37
N GLN A 125 3.64 10.45 -3.42
CA GLN A 125 4.31 9.21 -3.04
C GLN A 125 5.73 9.39 -2.47
N ARG A 126 6.05 10.54 -1.88
CA ARG A 126 7.37 10.78 -1.24
C ARG A 126 7.45 10.19 0.16
N ILE A 127 6.32 10.06 0.86
CA ILE A 127 6.26 9.55 2.24
C ILE A 127 5.82 8.10 2.23
N ILE A 128 4.63 7.83 1.71
CA ILE A 128 4.11 6.47 1.52
C ILE A 128 3.86 6.27 0.03
N ALA A 129 4.49 5.25 -0.53
CA ALA A 129 4.45 4.93 -1.96
C ALA A 129 4.10 3.46 -2.17
N LYS A 130 3.22 3.20 -3.11
CA LYS A 130 2.92 1.84 -3.59
C LYS A 130 4.01 1.26 -4.49
N ASN A 131 4.95 2.10 -4.91
CA ASN A 131 6.16 1.73 -5.64
C ASN A 131 5.90 0.82 -6.88
N ASN A 132 4.84 1.10 -7.61
CA ASN A 132 4.39 0.27 -8.73
C ASN A 132 5.33 0.30 -9.96
N TRP A 133 6.33 1.20 -9.94
CA TRP A 133 7.41 1.15 -10.91
C TRP A 133 8.25 -0.12 -10.78
N ASN A 134 8.53 -0.55 -9.56
CA ASN A 134 9.24 -1.79 -9.30
C ASN A 134 8.45 -3.00 -9.80
N ASN A 135 9.14 -4.11 -10.04
CA ASN A 135 8.50 -5.29 -10.57
C ASN A 135 7.50 -5.91 -9.58
N THR A 136 7.77 -5.84 -8.29
CA THR A 136 6.89 -6.38 -7.25
C THR A 136 5.83 -5.38 -6.77
N GLY A 137 6.14 -4.08 -6.73
CA GLY A 137 5.29 -3.08 -6.05
C GLY A 137 5.39 -3.19 -4.53
N ARG A 138 4.58 -2.42 -3.82
CA ARG A 138 4.50 -2.44 -2.35
C ARG A 138 3.05 -2.43 -1.90
N SER A 139 2.72 -3.34 -1.02
CA SER A 139 1.46 -3.38 -0.28
C SER A 139 1.75 -3.35 1.22
N PHE A 140 0.77 -2.90 1.99
CA PHE A 140 0.82 -2.79 3.44
C PHE A 140 -0.33 -3.57 4.04
N GLU A 141 -0.11 -4.19 5.16
CA GLU A 141 -1.16 -4.76 5.99
C GLU A 141 -1.70 -3.70 6.95
N GLY A 142 -2.94 -3.79 7.36
CA GLY A 142 -3.48 -2.91 8.37
C GLY A 142 -4.90 -2.43 8.15
N ILE A 143 -5.17 -1.27 8.72
CA ILE A 143 -6.49 -0.64 8.71
C ILE A 143 -6.35 0.78 8.13
N LEU A 144 -7.28 1.12 7.26
CA LEU A 144 -7.40 2.45 6.68
C LEU A 144 -8.86 2.91 6.74
N VAL A 145 -9.08 4.11 7.28
CA VAL A 145 -10.36 4.78 7.28
C VAL A 145 -10.26 6.03 6.41
N LYS A 146 -11.08 6.08 5.37
CA LYS A 146 -11.22 7.25 4.50
C LYS A 146 -12.52 7.96 4.81
N ARG A 147 -12.48 9.28 4.92
CA ARG A 147 -13.68 10.10 5.12
C ARG A 147 -13.71 11.23 4.12
N LYS A 148 -14.74 11.24 3.28
CA LYS A 148 -15.03 12.36 2.37
C LYS A 148 -15.57 13.54 3.17
N THR A 149 -15.06 14.74 2.90
CA THR A 149 -15.49 16.00 3.50
C THR A 149 -15.91 16.97 2.41
N LYS A 150 -16.49 18.12 2.77
CA LYS A 150 -16.86 19.16 1.78
C LYS A 150 -15.64 19.75 1.04
N ILE A 151 -14.48 19.72 1.66
CA ILE A 151 -13.24 20.33 1.16
C ILE A 151 -12.15 19.31 0.82
N GLY A 152 -12.50 18.04 0.67
CA GLY A 152 -11.53 17.00 0.31
C GLY A 152 -11.72 15.69 1.06
N GLU A 153 -10.64 14.98 1.32
CA GLU A 153 -10.65 13.65 1.91
C GLU A 153 -9.67 13.55 3.07
N ARG A 154 -10.07 12.89 4.14
CA ARG A 154 -9.24 12.57 5.30
C ARG A 154 -8.99 11.08 5.37
N LEU A 155 -7.76 10.69 5.63
CA LEU A 155 -7.31 9.32 5.81
C LEU A 155 -6.75 9.15 7.22
N LEU A 156 -7.15 8.08 7.89
CA LEU A 156 -6.56 7.58 9.13
C LEU A 156 -6.08 6.16 8.86
N PHE A 157 -4.87 5.82 9.28
CA PHE A 157 -4.32 4.50 9.02
C PHE A 157 -3.43 4.02 10.16
N THR A 158 -3.35 2.70 10.28
CA THR A 158 -2.39 1.98 11.11
C THR A 158 -1.91 0.79 10.31
N LEU A 159 -0.58 0.71 10.11
CA LEU A 159 0.08 -0.25 9.24
C LEU A 159 1.26 -0.88 9.99
N PRO A 160 1.30 -2.18 10.24
CA PRO A 160 2.56 -2.88 10.47
C PRO A 160 3.41 -2.78 9.20
N VAL A 161 4.61 -2.22 9.31
CA VAL A 161 5.50 -1.95 8.16
C VAL A 161 6.71 -2.86 8.12
N VAL A 162 7.05 -3.45 9.24
CA VAL A 162 8.06 -4.51 9.35
C VAL A 162 7.47 -5.58 10.26
N GLU A 163 7.36 -6.77 9.76
CA GLU A 163 7.01 -7.97 10.49
C GLU A 163 8.11 -8.98 10.21
N THR A 164 8.82 -9.40 11.24
CA THR A 164 9.89 -10.38 11.11
C THR A 164 9.30 -11.75 11.40
N TYR A 165 9.15 -12.58 10.38
CA TYR A 165 8.83 -13.99 10.54
C TYR A 165 10.08 -14.72 11.03
N ASP A 166 10.41 -14.58 12.30
CA ASP A 166 11.36 -15.49 12.93
C ASP A 166 10.59 -16.63 13.59
N THR A 167 11.18 -17.83 13.60
CA THR A 167 10.54 -19.06 14.09
C THR A 167 10.29 -19.09 15.61
N GLU A 168 10.83 -18.14 16.32
CA GLU A 168 10.49 -17.80 17.69
C GLU A 168 9.61 -16.54 17.66
N TYR A 169 8.56 -16.51 18.48
CA TYR A 169 7.66 -15.36 18.67
C TYR A 169 8.44 -14.15 19.20
N ASP A 170 9.27 -13.57 18.34
CA ASP A 170 10.04 -12.38 18.63
C ASP A 170 9.35 -11.17 17.98
N ASP A 171 8.37 -10.58 18.69
CA ASP A 171 7.73 -9.32 18.31
C ASP A 171 8.71 -8.12 18.35
N SER A 172 9.98 -8.39 18.62
CA SER A 172 11.02 -7.41 18.95
C SER A 172 11.42 -6.52 17.79
N LYS A 173 11.14 -6.92 16.56
CA LYS A 173 11.50 -6.17 15.35
C LYS A 173 10.30 -5.58 14.62
N ASP A 174 9.13 -5.63 15.23
CA ASP A 174 7.92 -5.11 14.63
C ASP A 174 7.91 -3.59 14.66
N HIS A 175 7.53 -3.02 13.55
CA HIS A 175 7.40 -1.58 13.39
C HIS A 175 5.99 -1.25 12.91
N VAL A 176 5.37 -0.27 13.56
CA VAL A 176 4.03 0.18 13.24
C VAL A 176 4.07 1.65 12.82
N LEU A 177 3.47 1.93 11.67
CA LEU A 177 3.24 3.28 11.18
C LEU A 177 1.76 3.63 11.31
N SER A 178 1.44 4.60 12.14
CA SER A 178 0.08 5.13 12.27
C SER A 178 0.05 6.60 11.87
N GLY A 179 -1.06 7.06 11.32
CA GLY A 179 -1.12 8.47 10.96
C GLY A 179 -2.46 8.96 10.46
N MET A 180 -2.48 10.27 10.29
CA MET A 180 -3.54 11.00 9.62
C MET A 180 -2.95 11.80 8.46
N TYR A 181 -3.64 11.73 7.34
CA TYR A 181 -3.35 12.52 6.14
C TYR A 181 -4.63 13.17 5.66
N TRP A 182 -4.57 14.42 5.28
CA TRP A 182 -5.73 15.17 4.83
C TRP A 182 -5.44 15.82 3.48
N ASN A 183 -6.21 15.48 2.47
CA ASN A 183 -6.20 16.15 1.17
C ASN A 183 -7.27 17.24 1.19
N ILE A 184 -6.84 18.51 1.26
CA ILE A 184 -7.72 19.68 1.34
C ILE A 184 -7.66 20.40 -0.01
N ILE A 185 -8.78 20.52 -0.69
CA ILE A 185 -8.93 21.26 -1.94
C ILE A 185 -9.10 22.75 -1.61
N LEU A 186 -8.39 23.62 -2.33
CA LEU A 186 -8.38 25.07 -2.17
C LEU A 186 -8.97 25.76 -3.41
N PRO A 187 -10.29 25.70 -3.62
CA PRO A 187 -10.91 26.20 -4.86
C PRO A 187 -10.77 27.70 -5.08
N GLY A 188 -10.49 28.47 -4.02
CA GLY A 188 -10.25 29.93 -4.11
C GLY A 188 -8.89 30.32 -4.69
N ILE A 189 -7.93 29.38 -4.80
CA ILE A 189 -6.59 29.65 -5.33
C ILE A 189 -6.46 29.14 -6.78
N GLY A 190 -7.10 28.02 -7.10
CA GLY A 190 -7.10 27.40 -8.42
C GLY A 190 -7.88 26.09 -8.38
N LYS A 191 -8.36 25.62 -9.54
CA LYS A 191 -9.26 24.45 -9.62
C LYS A 191 -8.62 23.16 -9.08
N SER A 192 -7.31 23.01 -9.22
CA SER A 192 -6.54 21.85 -8.76
C SER A 192 -5.66 22.13 -7.54
N SER A 193 -5.76 23.36 -6.98
CA SER A 193 -4.96 23.73 -5.80
C SER A 193 -5.37 22.95 -4.58
N LYS A 194 -4.40 22.41 -3.86
CA LYS A 194 -4.60 21.63 -2.65
C LYS A 194 -3.46 21.77 -1.65
N ILE A 195 -3.79 21.52 -0.40
CA ILE A 195 -2.83 21.36 0.69
C ILE A 195 -3.05 20.02 1.35
N GLU A 196 -1.99 19.35 1.72
CA GLU A 196 -2.01 17.98 2.20
C GLU A 196 -1.22 17.88 3.52
N PRO A 197 -1.79 18.37 4.65
CA PRO A 197 -1.18 18.22 5.97
C PRO A 197 -1.22 16.77 6.43
N TYR A 198 -0.20 16.37 7.21
CA TYR A 198 -0.12 15.04 7.80
C TYR A 198 0.53 15.06 9.17
N ILE A 199 0.17 14.09 9.98
CA ILE A 199 0.84 13.72 11.21
C ILE A 199 0.94 12.20 11.25
N MET A 200 2.12 11.69 11.56
CA MET A 200 2.42 10.25 11.59
C MET A 200 3.27 9.93 12.79
N ASN A 201 3.04 8.77 13.35
CA ASN A 201 3.86 8.15 14.38
C ASN A 201 4.43 6.85 13.85
N TYR A 202 5.74 6.68 13.94
CA TYR A 202 6.43 5.43 13.65
C TYR A 202 6.95 4.88 14.96
N GLN A 203 6.46 3.72 15.34
CA GLN A 203 6.78 3.06 16.59
C GLN A 203 7.59 1.79 16.33
N GLN A 204 8.71 1.66 17.01
CA GLN A 204 9.48 0.42 17.13
C GLN A 204 9.04 -0.29 18.40
N VAL A 205 8.48 -1.49 18.26
CA VAL A 205 7.86 -2.20 19.40
C VAL A 205 8.90 -2.58 20.45
N GLN A 206 10.11 -2.96 20.04
CA GLN A 206 11.15 -3.46 20.93
C GLN A 206 11.88 -2.35 21.72
N ASP A 207 12.25 -1.29 21.05
CA ASP A 207 13.15 -0.29 21.65
C ASP A 207 12.40 0.83 22.38
N ASN A 208 11.07 0.74 22.52
CA ASN A 208 10.21 1.84 22.94
C ASN A 208 10.51 3.16 22.21
N GLY A 209 11.19 3.05 21.06
CA GLY A 209 11.49 4.19 20.20
C GLY A 209 10.23 4.59 19.43
N SER A 210 9.88 5.86 19.49
CA SER A 210 8.84 6.40 18.64
C SER A 210 9.30 7.69 17.97
N TYR A 211 8.95 7.83 16.69
CA TYR A 211 9.23 9.04 15.94
C TYR A 211 7.91 9.66 15.50
N ASN A 212 7.72 10.93 15.85
CA ASN A 212 6.59 11.70 15.36
C ASN A 212 7.03 12.55 14.17
N MET A 213 6.28 12.47 13.09
CA MET A 213 6.50 13.21 11.87
C MET A 213 5.25 14.03 11.57
N PHE A 214 5.42 15.31 11.34
CA PHE A 214 4.36 16.20 10.89
C PHE A 214 4.86 17.08 9.76
N GLY A 215 3.96 17.44 8.88
CA GLY A 215 4.29 18.30 7.75
C GLY A 215 3.09 18.56 6.86
N PHE A 216 3.35 19.21 5.77
CA PHE A 216 2.37 19.43 4.73
C PHE A 216 3.01 19.46 3.35
N ARG A 217 2.23 19.17 2.34
CA ARG A 217 2.54 19.42 0.94
C ARG A 217 1.52 20.42 0.40
N ALA A 218 1.96 21.39 -0.38
CA ALA A 218 1.09 22.28 -1.13
C ALA A 218 1.32 22.07 -2.63
N ASP A 219 0.23 22.03 -3.37
CA ASP A 219 0.20 21.97 -4.83
C ASP A 219 -0.72 23.09 -5.29
N LEU A 220 -0.13 24.18 -5.76
CA LEU A 220 -0.85 25.41 -6.04
C LEU A 220 -0.83 25.66 -7.55
N GLU A 221 -2.00 25.68 -8.15
CA GLU A 221 -2.18 26.06 -9.54
C GLU A 221 -2.22 27.58 -9.63
N ARG A 222 -1.29 28.15 -10.37
CA ARG A 222 -1.33 29.57 -10.71
C ARG A 222 -2.22 29.75 -11.93
N ASN A 223 -3.33 30.45 -11.79
CA ASN A 223 -4.08 30.93 -12.94
C ASN A 223 -3.18 31.89 -13.71
N SER A 224 -2.70 31.49 -14.89
CA SER A 224 -2.04 32.40 -15.81
C SER A 224 -3.10 33.38 -16.29
N ILE A 225 -3.00 34.63 -15.84
CA ILE A 225 -3.73 35.73 -16.47
C ILE A 225 -3.04 35.92 -17.81
N LEU A 226 -3.69 35.48 -18.87
CA LEU A 226 -3.31 35.88 -20.24
C LEU A 226 -3.67 37.37 -20.37
N PHE A 227 -2.66 38.20 -20.44
CA PHE A 227 -2.78 39.58 -20.91
C PHE A 227 -2.84 39.62 -22.42
#